data_772f8c8ffe2803e9b4bad4426ef47156
#
_entry.id   772f8c8ffe2803e9b4bad4426ef47156
#
_cell.length_a   1.000
_cell.length_b   1.000
_cell.length_c   1.000
_cell.angle_alpha   90.00
_cell.angle_beta   90.00
_cell.angle_gamma   90.00
#
_symmetry.space_group_name_H-M   'P 1'
#
loop_
_entity.id
_entity.type
_entity.pdbx_description
1 polymer ?
#
loop_
_entity_poly.entity_id
_entity_poly.type
_entity_poly.pdbx_seq_one_letter_code
_entity_poly.pdbx_strand_id
1 'polypeptide(L)'
;MPDDRRLLPPPAPKDSLRIYKLCVVCLGNICRSPMAEALIRAELAAAGLAERVQVESAGTGDWHLGEPMDRSARAELTRRGYDGSSHQARQISAAWLDEFDLLIAMDNSNLRNLQQMVAGRADIIGRIRLFRSFDPAAPDGAEVPDPYGGDPEEFARVFDIIQAAARGLVSALQELLEPASG
;
A
#
# COMPACT_ATOMS: atom_id res chain seq x y z
N MET A 1 24.13 5.21 19.32
CA MET A 1 23.28 4.05 19.49
C MET A 1 22.46 3.91 18.22
N PRO A 2 22.54 2.83 17.49
CA PRO A 2 21.57 2.61 16.42
C PRO A 2 20.21 2.52 17.10
N ASP A 3 19.29 3.30 16.58
CA ASP A 3 17.90 3.31 16.99
C ASP A 3 17.31 1.93 16.60
N ASP A 4 17.20 1.04 17.56
CA ASP A 4 16.60 -0.30 17.40
C ASP A 4 15.07 -0.18 17.32
N ARG A 5 14.61 0.78 16.52
CA ARG A 5 13.21 0.86 16.13
C ARG A 5 12.93 -0.30 15.18
N ARG A 6 12.67 -1.46 15.74
CA ARG A 6 12.13 -2.56 14.96
C ARG A 6 10.79 -2.11 14.40
N LEU A 7 10.74 -1.96 13.11
CA LEU A 7 9.49 -1.77 12.40
C LEU A 7 8.51 -2.87 12.86
N LEU A 8 7.30 -2.47 13.19
CA LEU A 8 6.27 -3.47 13.53
C LEU A 8 6.10 -4.39 12.32
N PRO A 9 6.15 -5.70 12.51
CA PRO A 9 5.94 -6.64 11.41
C PRO A 9 4.54 -6.47 10.83
N PRO A 10 4.32 -6.84 9.56
CA PRO A 10 2.99 -6.92 9.01
C PRO A 10 2.12 -7.83 9.88
N PRO A 11 0.79 -7.60 9.95
CA PRO A 11 -0.10 -8.50 10.67
C PRO A 11 0.02 -9.93 10.14
N ALA A 12 -0.05 -10.90 11.05
CA ALA A 12 -0.07 -12.30 10.66
C ALA A 12 -1.26 -12.60 9.72
N PRO A 13 -1.13 -13.53 8.77
CA PRO A 13 -2.23 -13.91 7.90
C PRO A 13 -3.41 -14.42 8.74
N LYS A 14 -4.62 -14.08 8.35
CA LYS A 14 -5.86 -14.58 8.98
C LYS A 14 -5.98 -16.10 8.85
N ASP A 15 -5.43 -16.62 7.76
CA ASP A 15 -5.40 -18.05 7.47
C ASP A 15 -4.06 -18.37 6.79
N SER A 16 -3.24 -19.16 7.44
CA SER A 16 -1.90 -19.53 6.95
C SER A 16 -1.91 -20.38 5.67
N LEU A 17 -3.06 -20.93 5.31
CA LEU A 17 -3.22 -21.75 4.10
C LEU A 17 -3.70 -20.95 2.89
N ARG A 18 -4.00 -19.68 3.08
CA ARG A 18 -4.52 -18.79 2.03
C ARG A 18 -3.45 -17.81 1.54
N ILE A 19 -3.69 -17.27 0.35
CA ILE A 19 -2.91 -16.14 -0.17
C ILE A 19 -3.05 -14.96 0.78
N TYR A 20 -1.94 -14.34 1.15
CA TYR A 20 -1.94 -13.10 1.93
C TYR A 20 -2.50 -11.96 1.08
N LYS A 21 -3.52 -11.28 1.57
CA LYS A 21 -4.18 -10.21 0.82
C LYS A 21 -3.92 -8.86 1.46
N LEU A 22 -3.46 -7.90 0.66
CA LEU A 22 -3.31 -6.53 1.10
C LEU A 22 -3.99 -5.54 0.14
N CYS A 23 -4.46 -4.44 0.69
CA CYS A 23 -5.06 -3.35 -0.08
C CYS A 23 -4.41 -2.03 0.29
N VAL A 24 -3.98 -1.28 -0.72
CA VAL A 24 -3.40 0.05 -0.57
C VAL A 24 -4.49 1.10 -0.82
N VAL A 25 -4.65 2.03 0.11
CA VAL A 25 -5.78 2.96 0.11
C VAL A 25 -5.28 4.40 0.12
N CYS A 26 -5.79 5.21 -0.82
CA CYS A 26 -5.66 6.67 -0.82
C CYS A 26 -7.04 7.32 -0.93
N LEU A 27 -7.11 8.60 -1.25
CA LEU A 27 -8.40 9.30 -1.35
C LEU A 27 -9.17 8.90 -2.62
N GLY A 28 -8.57 9.11 -3.80
CA GLY A 28 -9.25 8.98 -5.09
C GLY A 28 -8.94 7.71 -5.87
N ASN A 29 -7.96 6.93 -5.46
CA ASN A 29 -7.48 5.73 -6.15
C ASN A 29 -7.05 5.97 -7.62
N ILE A 30 -6.45 7.13 -7.89
CA ILE A 30 -5.92 7.46 -9.23
C ILE A 30 -4.43 7.83 -9.23
N CYS A 31 -3.84 8.21 -8.10
CA CYS A 31 -2.42 8.58 -7.99
C CYS A 31 -1.62 7.63 -7.10
N ARG A 32 -1.65 7.87 -5.79
CA ARG A 32 -0.76 7.20 -4.83
C ARG A 32 -0.97 5.70 -4.73
N SER A 33 -2.20 5.28 -4.50
CA SER A 33 -2.49 3.85 -4.29
C SER A 33 -2.28 3.00 -5.54
N PRO A 34 -2.65 3.44 -6.76
CA PRO A 34 -2.31 2.66 -7.95
C PRO A 34 -0.82 2.63 -8.26
N MET A 35 -0.07 3.71 -7.98
CA MET A 35 1.40 3.67 -8.07
C MET A 35 1.99 2.65 -7.10
N ALA A 36 1.51 2.65 -5.86
CA ALA A 36 1.96 1.70 -4.85
C ALA A 36 1.62 0.26 -5.22
N GLU A 37 0.42 0.01 -5.74
CA GLU A 37 0.01 -1.32 -6.22
C GLU A 37 0.96 -1.85 -7.28
N ALA A 38 1.30 -1.04 -8.28
CA ALA A 38 2.23 -1.42 -9.35
C ALA A 38 3.64 -1.72 -8.81
N LEU A 39 4.13 -0.89 -7.90
CA LEU A 39 5.47 -1.06 -7.31
C LEU A 39 5.54 -2.27 -6.38
N ILE A 40 4.53 -2.46 -5.53
CA ILE A 40 4.49 -3.62 -4.64
C ILE A 40 4.43 -4.92 -5.46
N ARG A 41 3.61 -4.97 -6.51
CA ARG A 41 3.56 -6.15 -7.40
C ARG A 41 4.91 -6.47 -8.01
N ALA A 42 5.63 -5.47 -8.49
CA ALA A 42 6.97 -5.65 -9.06
C ALA A 42 7.97 -6.16 -8.02
N GLU A 43 7.97 -5.61 -6.82
CA GLU A 43 8.85 -6.05 -5.73
C GLU A 43 8.50 -7.48 -5.25
N LEU A 44 7.21 -7.83 -5.18
CA LEU A 44 6.76 -9.19 -4.87
C LEU A 44 7.24 -10.19 -5.92
N ALA A 45 7.16 -9.85 -7.20
CA ALA A 45 7.65 -10.70 -8.27
C ALA A 45 9.17 -10.90 -8.17
N ALA A 46 9.92 -9.83 -7.91
CA ALA A 46 11.36 -9.91 -7.72
C ALA A 46 11.77 -10.75 -6.49
N ALA A 47 10.94 -10.76 -5.45
CA ALA A 47 11.17 -11.54 -4.23
C ALA A 47 10.63 -12.99 -4.31
N GLY A 48 10.01 -13.39 -5.42
CA GLY A 48 9.42 -14.72 -5.56
C GLY A 48 8.12 -14.93 -4.77
N LEU A 49 7.42 -13.85 -4.42
CA LEU A 49 6.20 -13.87 -3.60
C LEU A 49 4.90 -13.63 -4.40
N ALA A 50 4.97 -13.49 -5.72
CA ALA A 50 3.82 -13.13 -6.56
C ALA A 50 2.62 -14.08 -6.42
N GLU A 51 2.87 -15.37 -6.19
CA GLU A 51 1.83 -16.38 -6.01
C GLU A 51 1.32 -16.49 -4.56
N ARG A 52 1.97 -15.81 -3.61
CA ARG A 52 1.68 -15.90 -2.18
C ARG A 52 1.03 -14.65 -1.61
N VAL A 53 1.14 -13.52 -2.32
CA VAL A 53 0.62 -12.22 -1.89
C VAL A 53 -0.17 -11.59 -3.01
N GLN A 54 -1.42 -11.26 -2.72
CA GLN A 54 -2.29 -10.52 -3.63
C GLN A 54 -2.36 -9.05 -3.19
N VAL A 55 -2.14 -8.14 -4.12
CA VAL A 55 -2.19 -6.70 -3.91
C VAL A 55 -3.35 -6.10 -4.66
N GLU A 56 -4.13 -5.29 -3.98
CA GLU A 56 -5.20 -4.49 -4.56
C GLU A 56 -5.05 -3.03 -4.11
N SER A 57 -5.73 -2.11 -4.78
CA SER A 57 -5.83 -0.72 -4.39
C SER A 57 -7.25 -0.21 -4.46
N ALA A 58 -7.57 0.78 -3.62
CA ALA A 58 -8.89 1.41 -3.58
C ALA A 58 -8.78 2.85 -3.06
N GLY A 59 -9.86 3.62 -3.21
CA GLY A 59 -10.00 4.95 -2.63
C GLY A 59 -11.02 4.96 -1.51
N THR A 60 -10.90 5.90 -0.60
CA THR A 60 -11.96 6.18 0.38
C THR A 60 -13.11 6.98 -0.24
N GLY A 61 -12.84 7.77 -1.28
CA GLY A 61 -13.83 8.55 -2.01
C GLY A 61 -14.31 7.87 -3.29
N ASP A 62 -15.36 8.41 -3.87
CA ASP A 62 -16.04 7.86 -5.06
C ASP A 62 -15.94 8.75 -6.31
N TRP A 63 -15.22 9.88 -6.23
CA TRP A 63 -15.18 10.89 -7.29
C TRP A 63 -14.64 10.37 -8.64
N HIS A 64 -13.79 9.34 -8.60
CA HIS A 64 -13.08 8.83 -9.78
C HIS A 64 -13.43 7.39 -10.14
N LEU A 65 -14.55 6.87 -9.65
CA LEU A 65 -14.97 5.48 -9.90
C LEU A 65 -14.90 5.12 -11.37
N GLY A 66 -14.18 4.04 -11.68
CA GLY A 66 -14.00 3.53 -13.04
C GLY A 66 -12.99 4.29 -13.90
N GLU A 67 -12.46 5.40 -13.41
CA GLU A 67 -11.46 6.17 -14.14
C GLU A 67 -10.10 5.47 -14.17
N PRO A 68 -9.31 5.69 -15.23
CA PRO A 68 -7.94 5.22 -15.27
C PRO A 68 -7.04 5.96 -14.28
N MET A 69 -5.82 5.48 -14.12
CA MET A 69 -4.80 6.18 -13.34
C MET A 69 -4.60 7.60 -13.85
N ASP A 70 -4.39 8.53 -12.92
CA ASP A 70 -4.02 9.91 -13.23
C ASP A 70 -2.90 9.97 -14.26
N ARG A 71 -3.00 10.91 -15.20
CA ARG A 71 -2.08 11.02 -16.33
C ARG A 71 -0.63 11.21 -15.90
N SER A 72 -0.40 12.05 -14.91
CA SER A 72 0.95 12.34 -14.41
C SER A 72 1.52 11.17 -13.61
N ALA A 73 0.69 10.51 -12.81
CA ALA A 73 1.07 9.28 -12.10
C ALA A 73 1.47 8.18 -13.07
N ARG A 74 0.67 7.96 -14.10
CA ARG A 74 0.93 6.98 -15.14
C ARG A 74 2.20 7.31 -15.94
N ALA A 75 2.41 8.59 -16.27
CA ALA A 75 3.61 9.03 -16.98
C ALA A 75 4.88 8.74 -16.17
N GLU A 76 4.86 8.98 -14.85
CA GLU A 76 5.99 8.67 -13.98
C GLU A 76 6.26 7.16 -13.90
N LEU A 77 5.23 6.33 -13.74
CA LEU A 77 5.38 4.89 -13.78
C LEU A 77 6.02 4.42 -15.10
N THR A 78 5.51 4.90 -16.23
CA THR A 78 6.02 4.55 -17.56
C THR A 78 7.47 4.97 -17.72
N ARG A 79 7.83 6.18 -17.28
CA ARG A 79 9.20 6.68 -17.30
C ARG A 79 10.17 5.80 -16.50
N ARG A 80 9.68 5.18 -15.43
CA ARG A 80 10.46 4.27 -14.56
C ARG A 80 10.39 2.80 -15.00
N GLY A 81 9.69 2.48 -16.09
CA GLY A 81 9.61 1.12 -16.63
C GLY A 81 8.48 0.26 -16.06
N TYR A 82 7.47 0.88 -15.44
CA TYR A 82 6.29 0.20 -14.91
C TYR A 82 5.05 0.46 -15.77
N ASP A 83 4.08 -0.45 -15.71
CA ASP A 83 2.81 -0.34 -16.45
C ASP A 83 1.65 -0.08 -15.50
N GLY A 84 0.97 1.05 -15.68
CA GLY A 84 -0.26 1.42 -14.95
C GLY A 84 -1.50 1.45 -15.84
N SER A 85 -1.42 0.91 -17.07
CA SER A 85 -2.47 1.07 -18.08
C SER A 85 -3.77 0.33 -17.78
N SER A 86 -3.74 -0.73 -16.99
CA SER A 86 -4.92 -1.54 -16.65
C SER A 86 -5.71 -1.06 -15.45
N HIS A 87 -5.23 -0.01 -14.76
CA HIS A 87 -5.87 0.47 -13.54
C HIS A 87 -7.23 1.10 -13.79
N GLN A 88 -8.19 0.75 -12.95
CA GLN A 88 -9.50 1.40 -12.85
C GLN A 88 -9.79 1.69 -11.38
N ALA A 89 -10.12 2.95 -11.09
CA ALA A 89 -10.36 3.39 -9.72
C ALA A 89 -11.58 2.72 -9.09
N ARG A 90 -11.45 2.30 -7.83
CA ARG A 90 -12.47 1.65 -7.03
C ARG A 90 -12.60 2.32 -5.68
N GLN A 91 -13.79 2.26 -5.09
CA GLN A 91 -14.03 2.71 -3.73
C GLN A 91 -14.02 1.52 -2.77
N ILE A 92 -13.33 1.67 -1.64
CA ILE A 92 -13.35 0.64 -0.60
C ILE A 92 -14.71 0.65 0.14
N SER A 93 -15.17 -0.53 0.55
CA SER A 93 -16.37 -0.69 1.36
C SER A 93 -16.05 -1.36 2.69
N ALA A 94 -16.91 -1.17 3.69
CA ALA A 94 -16.73 -1.80 4.99
C ALA A 94 -16.71 -3.35 4.90
N ALA A 95 -17.54 -3.94 4.04
CA ALA A 95 -17.56 -5.38 3.82
C ALA A 95 -16.22 -5.88 3.22
N TRP A 96 -15.58 -5.07 2.40
CA TRP A 96 -14.32 -5.41 1.75
C TRP A 96 -13.15 -5.45 2.73
N LEU A 97 -13.21 -4.62 3.79
CA LEU A 97 -12.14 -4.56 4.79
C LEU A 97 -11.90 -5.89 5.51
N ASP A 98 -12.94 -6.72 5.63
CA ASP A 98 -12.82 -8.06 6.21
C ASP A 98 -11.98 -9.05 5.36
N GLU A 99 -11.82 -8.77 4.08
CA GLU A 99 -11.14 -9.69 3.15
C GLU A 99 -9.62 -9.61 3.22
N PHE A 100 -9.09 -8.50 3.76
CA PHE A 100 -7.65 -8.23 3.74
C PHE A 100 -6.96 -8.61 5.04
N ASP A 101 -5.74 -9.11 4.90
CA ASP A 101 -4.82 -9.33 6.01
C ASP A 101 -4.14 -8.02 6.44
N LEU A 102 -3.91 -7.10 5.49
CA LEU A 102 -3.26 -5.81 5.72
C LEU A 102 -3.95 -4.72 4.89
N LEU A 103 -4.28 -3.63 5.54
CA LEU A 103 -4.79 -2.41 4.93
C LEU A 103 -3.76 -1.31 5.09
N ILE A 104 -3.36 -0.71 3.99
CA ILE A 104 -2.28 0.28 3.94
C ILE A 104 -2.85 1.64 3.57
N ALA A 105 -2.69 2.60 4.48
CA ALA A 105 -3.10 3.98 4.27
C ALA A 105 -1.92 4.83 3.82
N MET A 106 -2.13 5.74 2.87
CA MET A 106 -1.10 6.66 2.38
C MET A 106 -0.82 7.78 3.36
N ASP A 107 -1.84 8.26 4.05
CA ASP A 107 -1.75 9.36 5.01
C ASP A 107 -2.68 9.14 6.21
N ASN A 108 -2.57 10.03 7.20
CA ASN A 108 -3.39 9.95 8.41
C ASN A 108 -4.88 10.19 8.16
N SER A 109 -5.24 10.91 7.10
CA SER A 109 -6.64 11.09 6.70
C SER A 109 -7.23 9.78 6.21
N ASN A 110 -6.52 9.07 5.34
CA ASN A 110 -6.92 7.73 4.88
C ASN A 110 -6.99 6.75 6.06
N LEU A 111 -6.01 6.79 6.96
CA LEU A 111 -5.97 5.94 8.15
C LEU A 111 -7.22 6.14 9.02
N ARG A 112 -7.55 7.39 9.35
CA ARG A 112 -8.75 7.71 10.15
C ARG A 112 -10.04 7.27 9.47
N ASN A 113 -10.15 7.48 8.16
CA ASN A 113 -11.33 7.07 7.39
C ASN A 113 -11.53 5.55 7.45
N LEU A 114 -10.46 4.79 7.27
CA LEU A 114 -10.52 3.33 7.38
C LEU A 114 -10.90 2.88 8.79
N GLN A 115 -10.33 3.50 9.81
CA GLN A 115 -10.66 3.20 11.21
C GLN A 115 -12.12 3.49 11.54
N GLN A 116 -12.67 4.59 11.00
CA GLN A 116 -14.10 4.94 11.18
C GLN A 116 -15.02 3.93 10.50
N MET A 117 -14.65 3.43 9.32
CA MET A 117 -15.44 2.42 8.59
C MET A 117 -15.59 1.11 9.38
N VAL A 118 -14.64 0.80 10.23
CA VAL A 118 -14.60 -0.42 11.04
C VAL A 118 -14.71 -0.13 12.54
N ALA A 119 -15.41 0.95 12.89
CA ALA A 119 -15.57 1.36 14.28
C ALA A 119 -16.06 0.19 15.16
N GLY A 120 -15.36 -0.06 16.28
CA GLY A 120 -15.66 -1.18 17.18
C GLY A 120 -15.07 -2.53 16.77
N ARG A 121 -14.40 -2.62 15.61
CA ARG A 121 -13.76 -3.85 15.14
C ARG A 121 -12.24 -3.79 15.39
N ALA A 122 -11.83 -4.08 16.63
CA ALA A 122 -10.42 -4.06 17.04
C ALA A 122 -9.55 -5.03 16.21
N ASP A 123 -10.12 -6.13 15.78
CA ASP A 123 -9.48 -7.14 14.92
C ASP A 123 -9.06 -6.57 13.56
N ILE A 124 -9.86 -5.67 12.98
CA ILE A 124 -9.54 -5.02 11.70
C ILE A 124 -8.66 -3.78 11.93
N ILE A 125 -8.94 -2.97 12.95
CA ILE A 125 -8.17 -1.76 13.27
C ILE A 125 -6.67 -2.10 13.43
N GLY A 126 -6.34 -3.21 14.06
CA GLY A 126 -4.98 -3.68 14.22
C GLY A 126 -4.27 -4.06 12.91
N ARG A 127 -5.01 -4.21 11.80
CA ARG A 127 -4.50 -4.55 10.47
C ARG A 127 -4.29 -3.33 9.58
N ILE A 128 -4.65 -2.13 10.04
CA ILE A 128 -4.49 -0.88 9.29
C ILE A 128 -3.14 -0.25 9.66
N ARG A 129 -2.31 0.04 8.66
CA ARG A 129 -0.97 0.61 8.83
C ARG A 129 -0.76 1.78 7.88
N LEU A 130 0.03 2.77 8.28
CA LEU A 130 0.59 3.75 7.35
C LEU A 130 1.64 3.09 6.45
N PHE A 131 1.62 3.41 5.16
CA PHE A 131 2.55 2.80 4.19
C PHE A 131 4.01 3.04 4.56
N ARG A 132 4.35 4.27 4.95
CA ARG A 132 5.73 4.61 5.32
C ARG A 132 6.21 4.00 6.63
N SER A 133 5.33 3.36 7.41
CA SER A 133 5.77 2.55 8.55
C SER A 133 6.62 1.34 8.15
N PHE A 134 6.61 0.96 6.88
CA PHE A 134 7.45 -0.10 6.33
C PHE A 134 8.78 0.42 5.76
N ASP A 135 8.96 1.72 5.64
CA ASP A 135 10.23 2.32 5.21
C ASP A 135 11.13 2.54 6.43
N PRO A 136 12.24 1.80 6.55
CA PRO A 136 13.13 1.91 7.71
C PRO A 136 13.81 3.28 7.84
N ALA A 137 13.86 4.07 6.77
CA ALA A 137 14.44 5.41 6.78
C ALA A 137 13.42 6.51 7.12
N ALA A 138 12.12 6.19 7.14
CA ALA A 138 11.09 7.18 7.42
C ALA A 138 10.90 7.39 8.94
N PRO A 139 10.61 8.62 9.38
CA PRO A 139 10.24 8.85 10.78
C PRO A 139 8.87 8.25 11.10
N ASP A 140 8.61 8.00 12.39
CA ASP A 140 7.31 7.51 12.84
C ASP A 140 6.18 8.45 12.41
N GLY A 141 5.07 7.86 11.95
CA GLY A 141 3.92 8.63 11.50
C GLY A 141 4.08 9.33 10.15
N ALA A 142 5.15 9.03 9.42
CA ALA A 142 5.38 9.64 8.10
C ALA A 142 4.26 9.28 7.12
N GLU A 143 3.91 10.25 6.29
CA GLU A 143 2.86 10.15 5.28
C GLU A 143 3.44 10.13 3.87
N VAL A 144 2.70 9.55 2.92
CA VAL A 144 2.94 9.75 1.49
C VAL A 144 2.20 11.01 1.05
N PRO A 145 2.91 12.07 0.62
CA PRO A 145 2.25 13.29 0.17
C PRO A 145 1.34 13.05 -1.04
N ASP A 146 0.27 13.83 -1.17
CA ASP A 146 -0.62 13.77 -2.32
C ASP A 146 -0.08 14.64 -3.45
N PRO A 147 0.36 14.06 -4.60
CA PRO A 147 0.91 14.82 -5.71
C PRO A 147 -0.16 15.34 -6.68
N TYR A 148 -1.43 15.05 -6.45
CA TYR A 148 -2.51 15.40 -7.37
C TYR A 148 -2.49 16.91 -7.72
N GLY A 149 -2.47 17.21 -9.01
CA GLY A 149 -2.37 18.59 -9.49
C GLY A 149 -0.97 19.19 -9.45
N GLY A 150 0.02 18.44 -8.95
CA GLY A 150 1.41 18.86 -8.89
C GLY A 150 2.17 18.69 -10.21
N ASP A 151 3.42 19.13 -10.19
CA ASP A 151 4.33 19.03 -11.34
C ASP A 151 5.01 17.64 -11.43
N PRO A 152 5.71 17.34 -12.56
CA PRO A 152 6.41 16.06 -12.72
C PRO A 152 7.43 15.74 -11.63
N GLU A 153 8.08 16.75 -11.04
CA GLU A 153 9.07 16.57 -9.98
C GLU A 153 8.41 16.08 -8.68
N GLU A 154 7.20 16.55 -8.39
CA GLU A 154 6.42 16.07 -7.24
C GLU A 154 6.03 14.60 -7.40
N PHE A 155 5.60 14.21 -8.60
CA PHE A 155 5.31 12.80 -8.90
C PHE A 155 6.55 11.92 -8.81
N ALA A 156 7.71 12.41 -9.26
CA ALA A 156 8.97 11.70 -9.12
C ALA A 156 9.35 11.50 -7.65
N ARG A 157 9.18 12.52 -6.83
CA ARG A 157 9.44 12.46 -5.39
C ARG A 157 8.52 11.48 -4.68
N VAL A 158 7.24 11.52 -4.99
CA VAL A 158 6.26 10.59 -4.42
C VAL A 158 6.53 9.16 -4.87
N PHE A 159 6.93 8.95 -6.12
CA PHE A 159 7.36 7.64 -6.60
C PHE A 159 8.50 7.08 -5.76
N ASP A 160 9.54 7.86 -5.49
CA ASP A 160 10.70 7.42 -4.70
C ASP A 160 10.29 7.05 -3.26
N ILE A 161 9.40 7.84 -2.65
CA ILE A 161 8.83 7.55 -1.32
C ILE A 161 8.08 6.23 -1.33
N ILE A 162 7.19 6.02 -2.30
CA ILE A 162 6.40 4.80 -2.45
C ILE A 162 7.31 3.60 -2.69
N GLN A 163 8.33 3.74 -3.53
CA GLN A 163 9.27 2.66 -3.81
C GLN A 163 10.02 2.21 -2.56
N ALA A 164 10.50 3.14 -1.74
CA ALA A 164 11.19 2.81 -0.49
C ALA A 164 10.26 2.04 0.47
N ALA A 165 9.02 2.49 0.63
CA ALA A 165 8.04 1.80 1.46
C ALA A 165 7.65 0.43 0.89
N ALA A 166 7.50 0.30 -0.43
CA ALA A 166 7.19 -0.97 -1.09
C ALA A 166 8.29 -2.01 -0.87
N ARG A 167 9.54 -1.61 -1.00
CA ARG A 167 10.70 -2.49 -0.73
C ARG A 167 10.74 -2.96 0.73
N GLY A 168 10.52 -2.05 1.66
CA GLY A 168 10.46 -2.38 3.09
C GLY A 168 9.30 -3.33 3.41
N LEU A 169 8.13 -3.08 2.85
CA LEU A 169 6.95 -3.94 3.00
C LEU A 169 7.23 -5.36 2.48
N VAL A 170 7.75 -5.49 1.28
CA VAL A 170 8.00 -6.80 0.67
C VAL A 170 9.08 -7.56 1.43
N SER A 171 10.13 -6.89 1.90
CA SER A 171 11.13 -7.50 2.78
C SER A 171 10.49 -8.05 4.07
N ALA A 172 9.61 -7.28 4.70
CA ALA A 172 8.91 -7.70 5.90
C ALA A 172 7.93 -8.86 5.65
N LEU A 173 7.23 -8.85 4.51
CA LEU A 173 6.35 -9.96 4.10
C LEU A 173 7.15 -11.22 3.81
N GLN A 174 8.33 -11.10 3.23
CA GLN A 174 9.22 -12.23 2.97
C GLN A 174 9.61 -12.90 4.29
N GLU A 175 10.03 -12.15 5.29
CA GLU A 175 10.33 -12.68 6.63
C GLU A 175 9.11 -13.33 7.29
N LEU A 176 7.92 -12.71 7.16
CA LEU A 176 6.69 -13.21 7.75
C LEU A 176 6.23 -14.54 7.12
N LEU A 177 6.35 -14.66 5.80
CA LEU A 177 5.77 -15.77 5.02
C LEU A 177 6.77 -16.88 4.71
N GLU A 178 8.05 -16.68 4.95
CA GLU A 178 9.03 -17.77 4.87
C GLU A 178 8.84 -18.71 6.05
N PRO A 179 8.89 -20.04 5.82
CA PRO A 179 8.89 -20.96 6.95
C PRO A 179 10.13 -20.70 7.80
N ALA A 180 9.97 -20.65 9.13
CA ALA A 180 11.09 -20.58 10.04
C ALA A 180 12.08 -21.68 9.67
N SER A 181 13.34 -21.30 9.38
CA SER A 181 14.41 -22.25 9.13
C SER A 181 14.58 -23.07 10.41
N GLY A 182 14.15 -24.32 10.34
CA GLY A 182 14.30 -25.27 11.43
C GLY A 182 15.77 -25.63 11.66
#